data_6446a2d470efa5c6abf7236c6175258c
#
_entry.id   6446a2d470efa5c6abf7236c6175258c
#
_cell.length_a   1.000
_cell.length_b   1.000
_cell.length_c   1.000
_cell.angle_alpha   90.00
_cell.angle_beta   90.00
_cell.angle_gamma   90.00
#
_symmetry.space_group_name_H-M   'P 1'
#
loop_
_entity.id
_entity.type
_entity.pdbx_description
1 polymer ?
#
loop_
_entity_poly.entity_id
_entity_poly.type
_entity_poly.pdbx_seq_one_letter_code
_entity_poly.pdbx_strand_id
1 'polypeptide(L)'
;ISPLISNLTCNPGIIYDLFINNPKANVGNKYKNRDEVMAEIGRVLGPGCDISVELNNPFEQDFNKILEEAEKFREMFSKYRVVIKVPHTGAVTPQNVTQLLSGNKKLDKRPDQVGTEDALRGHNLALKLHEHGFRVNFTLMFEPFQTMLAMQARPYFINTFLRHRLLQSQNIKKYVDMYEVSKDNKILETLKDYFISCDYYRDMALADVLAFGKDLLKYRHFEDKQGQDGLDGMRHNLRVLKNSNLKDTRLIVCSMEGPYNYPDIDKLLTEPEFQDMNHKVVITAEPNYLARFTSTNQVISYQRRFMNAANGQS
;
A
#
# COMPACT_ATOMS: atom_id res chain seq x y z
N ILE A 1 -0.87 -22.66 -8.31
CA ILE A 1 -0.48 -21.28 -7.96
C ILE A 1 0.12 -21.23 -6.55
N SER A 2 -0.44 -21.97 -5.57
CA SER A 2 0.00 -21.90 -4.16
C SER A 2 1.50 -22.05 -3.93
N PRO A 3 2.27 -22.90 -4.63
CA PRO A 3 3.72 -22.97 -4.45
C PRO A 3 4.48 -21.70 -4.83
N LEU A 4 3.85 -20.80 -5.60
CA LEU A 4 4.45 -19.55 -6.06
C LEU A 4 4.10 -18.35 -5.15
N ILE A 5 3.17 -18.54 -4.21
CA ILE A 5 2.69 -17.47 -3.33
C ILE A 5 3.37 -17.59 -1.98
N SER A 6 4.18 -16.59 -1.64
CA SER A 6 4.86 -16.52 -0.33
C SER A 6 4.03 -15.82 0.74
N ASN A 7 3.13 -14.93 0.33
CA ASN A 7 2.29 -14.14 1.23
C ASN A 7 0.92 -13.88 0.59
N LEU A 8 -0.12 -13.93 1.40
CA LEU A 8 -1.43 -13.41 1.03
C LEU A 8 -1.77 -12.25 1.94
N THR A 9 -2.20 -11.14 1.36
CA THR A 9 -2.70 -9.98 2.10
C THR A 9 -4.04 -9.54 1.52
N CYS A 10 -4.97 -9.24 2.40
CA CYS A 10 -6.26 -8.68 2.04
C CYS A 10 -6.67 -7.62 3.07
N ASN A 11 -7.73 -6.89 2.76
CA ASN A 11 -8.35 -5.94 3.68
C ASN A 11 -9.88 -6.13 3.67
N PRO A 12 -10.61 -5.55 4.62
CA PRO A 12 -12.06 -5.67 4.66
C PRO A 12 -12.75 -5.25 3.37
N GLY A 13 -12.30 -4.17 2.70
CA GLY A 13 -12.86 -3.74 1.42
C GLY A 13 -12.74 -4.81 0.33
N ILE A 14 -11.57 -5.44 0.19
CA ILE A 14 -11.39 -6.54 -0.76
C ILE A 14 -12.33 -7.70 -0.43
N ILE A 15 -12.43 -8.09 0.84
CA ILE A 15 -13.25 -9.23 1.24
C ILE A 15 -14.74 -8.93 1.09
N TYR A 16 -15.20 -7.79 1.59
CA TYR A 16 -16.63 -7.47 1.58
C TYR A 16 -17.10 -6.92 0.23
N ASP A 17 -16.44 -5.91 -0.33
CA ASP A 17 -16.93 -5.23 -1.53
C ASP A 17 -16.65 -6.01 -2.81
N LEU A 18 -15.45 -6.57 -2.95
CA LEU A 18 -15.08 -7.29 -4.16
C LEU A 18 -15.50 -8.75 -4.15
N PHE A 19 -15.76 -9.35 -2.99
CA PHE A 19 -16.06 -10.77 -2.89
C PHE A 19 -17.42 -11.06 -2.23
N ILE A 20 -17.61 -10.83 -0.93
CA ILE A 20 -18.84 -11.26 -0.21
C ILE A 20 -20.09 -10.62 -0.81
N ASN A 21 -20.08 -9.30 -1.00
CA ASN A 21 -21.21 -8.53 -1.52
C ASN A 21 -21.31 -8.54 -3.06
N ASN A 22 -20.43 -9.27 -3.74
CA ASN A 22 -20.43 -9.40 -5.19
C ASN A 22 -21.04 -10.75 -5.63
N PRO A 23 -22.28 -10.80 -6.14
CA PRO A 23 -22.92 -12.06 -6.51
C PRO A 23 -22.21 -12.85 -7.63
N LYS A 24 -21.38 -12.16 -8.43
CA LYS A 24 -20.58 -12.80 -9.48
C LYS A 24 -19.36 -13.51 -8.92
N ALA A 25 -18.82 -13.02 -7.80
CA ALA A 25 -17.67 -13.62 -7.12
C ALA A 25 -18.11 -14.64 -6.05
N ASN A 26 -19.12 -14.30 -5.25
CA ASN A 26 -19.69 -15.15 -4.21
C ASN A 26 -20.94 -15.89 -4.70
N VAL A 27 -20.72 -16.77 -5.67
CA VAL A 27 -21.80 -17.53 -6.32
C VAL A 27 -22.58 -18.37 -5.30
N GLY A 28 -23.90 -18.22 -5.29
CA GLY A 28 -24.77 -18.91 -4.34
C GLY A 28 -24.70 -18.39 -2.90
N ASN A 29 -24.09 -17.22 -2.70
CA ASN A 29 -23.91 -16.60 -1.38
C ASN A 29 -23.27 -17.57 -0.36
N LYS A 30 -22.24 -18.28 -0.81
CA LYS A 30 -21.54 -19.34 -0.08
C LYS A 30 -20.85 -18.82 1.18
N TYR A 31 -20.24 -17.63 1.10
CA TYR A 31 -19.50 -17.03 2.20
C TYR A 31 -20.25 -15.81 2.75
N LYS A 32 -20.42 -15.74 4.06
CA LYS A 32 -21.23 -14.71 4.73
C LYS A 32 -20.40 -13.69 5.50
N ASN A 33 -19.18 -14.04 5.85
CA ASN A 33 -18.30 -13.20 6.64
C ASN A 33 -16.84 -13.38 6.27
N ARG A 34 -15.99 -12.47 6.75
CA ARG A 34 -14.55 -12.46 6.51
C ARG A 34 -13.87 -13.78 6.92
N ASP A 35 -14.26 -14.32 8.06
CA ASP A 35 -13.57 -15.48 8.64
C ASP A 35 -13.77 -16.73 7.79
N GLU A 36 -14.97 -16.93 7.23
CA GLU A 36 -15.26 -18.02 6.29
C GLU A 36 -14.41 -17.90 5.01
N VAL A 37 -14.28 -16.67 4.47
CA VAL A 37 -13.44 -16.40 3.31
C VAL A 37 -11.97 -16.68 3.63
N MET A 38 -11.48 -16.20 4.76
CA MET A 38 -10.10 -16.41 5.18
C MET A 38 -9.78 -17.89 5.40
N ALA A 39 -10.68 -18.65 6.01
CA ALA A 39 -10.52 -20.09 6.19
C ALA A 39 -10.40 -20.82 4.85
N GLU A 40 -11.24 -20.46 3.88
CA GLU A 40 -11.18 -21.06 2.54
C GLU A 40 -9.89 -20.67 1.79
N ILE A 41 -9.44 -19.42 1.92
CA ILE A 41 -8.16 -18.98 1.37
C ILE A 41 -7.02 -19.84 1.93
N GLY A 42 -6.98 -20.02 3.26
CA GLY A 42 -6.00 -20.89 3.91
C GLY A 42 -6.03 -22.31 3.33
N ARG A 43 -7.21 -22.89 3.21
CA ARG A 43 -7.39 -24.24 2.65
C ARG A 43 -6.83 -24.34 1.22
N VAL A 44 -7.08 -23.34 0.38
CA VAL A 44 -6.64 -23.32 -1.04
C VAL A 44 -5.13 -23.13 -1.16
N LEU A 45 -4.56 -22.24 -0.34
CA LEU A 45 -3.12 -21.93 -0.39
C LEU A 45 -2.26 -23.09 0.14
N GLY A 46 -2.74 -23.80 1.15
CA GLY A 46 -1.93 -24.80 1.83
C GLY A 46 -0.89 -24.19 2.79
N PRO A 47 -0.20 -25.02 3.58
CA PRO A 47 0.80 -24.55 4.54
C PRO A 47 2.05 -23.96 3.86
N GLY A 48 2.77 -23.08 4.58
CA GLY A 48 4.04 -22.50 4.11
C GLY A 48 3.93 -21.05 3.63
N CYS A 49 2.71 -20.52 3.49
CA CYS A 49 2.44 -19.14 3.11
C CYS A 49 2.29 -18.25 4.37
N ASP A 50 2.69 -17.00 4.27
CA ASP A 50 2.29 -15.98 5.25
C ASP A 50 0.86 -15.52 4.95
N ILE A 51 0.01 -15.40 5.99
CA ILE A 51 -1.35 -14.89 5.83
C ILE A 51 -1.48 -13.62 6.67
N SER A 52 -1.59 -12.48 5.98
CA SER A 52 -1.81 -11.18 6.63
C SER A 52 -3.31 -10.91 6.75
N VAL A 53 -3.78 -10.81 8.00
CA VAL A 53 -5.18 -10.55 8.34
C VAL A 53 -5.30 -9.16 8.95
N GLU A 54 -6.11 -8.30 8.34
CA GLU A 54 -6.39 -6.97 8.87
C GLU A 54 -7.43 -7.02 9.98
N LEU A 55 -7.17 -6.31 11.08
CA LEU A 55 -8.10 -6.15 12.19
C LEU A 55 -9.42 -5.52 11.71
N ASN A 56 -10.54 -5.98 12.25
CA ASN A 56 -11.86 -5.43 11.92
C ASN A 56 -12.00 -3.97 12.36
N ASN A 57 -11.53 -3.67 13.57
CA ASN A 57 -11.59 -2.33 14.13
C ASN A 57 -10.24 -1.92 14.71
N PRO A 58 -9.38 -1.25 13.95
CA PRO A 58 -8.09 -0.75 14.43
C PRO A 58 -8.26 0.41 15.44
N PHE A 59 -9.48 0.93 15.62
CA PHE A 59 -9.84 1.99 16.57
C PHE A 59 -10.40 1.45 17.90
N GLU A 60 -10.45 0.12 18.08
CA GLU A 60 -10.83 -0.47 19.36
C GLU A 60 -9.86 -0.02 20.47
N GLN A 61 -10.41 0.47 21.57
CA GLN A 61 -9.61 0.99 22.68
C GLN A 61 -9.24 -0.09 23.69
N ASP A 62 -10.07 -1.13 23.79
CA ASP A 62 -9.78 -2.30 24.63
C ASP A 62 -8.85 -3.26 23.89
N PHE A 63 -7.59 -3.26 24.29
CA PHE A 63 -6.59 -4.14 23.70
C PHE A 63 -6.91 -5.62 23.85
N ASN A 64 -7.64 -6.04 24.89
CA ASN A 64 -7.99 -7.45 25.06
C ASN A 64 -8.88 -7.93 23.92
N LYS A 65 -9.83 -7.12 23.46
CA LYS A 65 -10.66 -7.47 22.30
C LYS A 65 -9.85 -7.61 21.01
N ILE A 66 -8.84 -6.77 20.83
CA ILE A 66 -7.91 -6.89 19.69
C ILE A 66 -7.08 -8.16 19.81
N LEU A 67 -6.61 -8.47 21.01
CA LEU A 67 -5.85 -9.69 21.30
C LEU A 67 -6.69 -10.94 21.06
N GLU A 68 -7.94 -10.97 21.50
CA GLU A 68 -8.89 -12.06 21.22
C GLU A 68 -9.09 -12.29 19.73
N GLU A 69 -9.24 -11.22 18.95
CA GLU A 69 -9.33 -11.32 17.48
C GLU A 69 -8.03 -11.89 16.86
N ALA A 70 -6.88 -11.43 17.31
CA ALA A 70 -5.59 -11.89 16.83
C ALA A 70 -5.34 -13.37 17.20
N GLU A 71 -5.67 -13.79 18.42
CA GLU A 71 -5.56 -15.19 18.85
C GLU A 71 -6.50 -16.10 18.06
N LYS A 72 -7.72 -15.67 17.80
CA LYS A 72 -8.66 -16.42 16.95
C LYS A 72 -8.03 -16.73 15.57
N PHE A 73 -7.33 -15.76 14.97
CA PHE A 73 -6.64 -16.01 13.70
C PHE A 73 -5.41 -16.91 13.87
N ARG A 74 -4.68 -16.80 14.98
CA ARG A 74 -3.58 -17.71 15.30
C ARG A 74 -4.05 -19.16 15.37
N GLU A 75 -5.20 -19.42 16.01
CA GLU A 75 -5.82 -20.75 16.07
C GLU A 75 -6.31 -21.22 14.70
N MET A 76 -7.10 -20.38 14.02
CA MET A 76 -7.66 -20.70 12.70
C MET A 76 -6.58 -21.06 11.68
N PHE A 77 -5.44 -20.37 11.74
CA PHE A 77 -4.31 -20.54 10.84
C PHE A 77 -3.08 -21.14 11.51
N SER A 78 -3.26 -22.05 12.45
CA SER A 78 -2.15 -22.65 13.22
C SER A 78 -1.07 -23.34 12.36
N LYS A 79 -1.42 -23.75 11.14
CA LYS A 79 -0.49 -24.34 10.16
C LYS A 79 0.24 -23.32 9.29
N TYR A 80 -0.03 -22.03 9.48
CA TYR A 80 0.48 -20.93 8.67
C TYR A 80 1.24 -19.93 9.52
N ARG A 81 1.98 -19.05 8.86
CA ARG A 81 2.54 -17.89 9.53
C ARG A 81 1.52 -16.76 9.48
N VAL A 82 0.82 -16.57 10.60
CA VAL A 82 -0.16 -15.47 10.73
C VAL A 82 0.57 -14.17 10.96
N VAL A 83 0.14 -13.14 10.24
CA VAL A 83 0.62 -11.77 10.37
C VAL A 83 -0.57 -10.85 10.59
N ILE A 84 -0.61 -10.14 11.70
CA ILE A 84 -1.70 -9.20 12.00
C ILE A 84 -1.43 -7.88 11.27
N LYS A 85 -2.36 -7.49 10.43
CA LYS A 85 -2.26 -6.28 9.64
C LYS A 85 -2.85 -5.10 10.39
N VAL A 86 -2.02 -4.08 10.64
CA VAL A 86 -2.35 -2.89 11.40
C VAL A 86 -2.23 -1.67 10.49
N PRO A 87 -3.29 -0.87 10.30
CA PRO A 87 -3.20 0.35 9.52
C PRO A 87 -2.51 1.47 10.31
N HIS A 88 -1.76 2.30 9.60
CA HIS A 88 -1.40 3.62 10.09
C HIS A 88 -2.66 4.49 10.10
N THR A 89 -3.06 4.98 11.25
CA THR A 89 -4.33 5.69 11.40
C THR A 89 -4.25 7.19 11.08
N GLY A 90 -3.06 7.78 11.18
CA GLY A 90 -2.84 9.20 10.87
C GLY A 90 -3.77 10.11 11.65
N ALA A 91 -4.49 10.96 10.94
CA ALA A 91 -5.45 11.91 11.50
C ALA A 91 -6.80 11.28 11.90
N VAL A 92 -7.02 10.01 11.62
CA VAL A 92 -8.26 9.32 11.96
C VAL A 92 -8.22 8.83 13.41
N THR A 93 -9.26 9.13 14.17
CA THR A 93 -9.40 8.78 15.58
C THR A 93 -10.71 8.02 15.82
N PRO A 94 -10.89 7.34 16.97
CA PRO A 94 -12.17 6.73 17.32
C PRO A 94 -13.35 7.71 17.32
N GLN A 95 -13.09 9.00 17.59
CA GLN A 95 -14.11 10.04 17.68
C GLN A 95 -14.50 10.61 16.32
N ASN A 96 -13.59 10.63 15.35
CA ASN A 96 -13.85 11.27 14.07
C ASN A 96 -14.01 10.28 12.89
N VAL A 97 -13.73 8.99 13.08
CA VAL A 97 -13.80 7.99 11.99
C VAL A 97 -15.17 7.95 11.29
N THR A 98 -16.25 8.22 12.04
CA THR A 98 -17.61 8.26 11.48
C THR A 98 -17.83 9.38 10.48
N GLN A 99 -17.05 10.47 10.54
CA GLN A 99 -17.11 11.57 9.56
C GLN A 99 -16.77 11.09 8.15
N LEU A 100 -15.90 10.07 8.03
CA LEU A 100 -15.54 9.48 6.73
C LEU A 100 -16.71 8.73 6.06
N LEU A 101 -17.76 8.42 6.82
CA LEU A 101 -18.94 7.69 6.35
C LEU A 101 -20.11 8.60 6.01
N SER A 102 -20.02 9.89 6.34
CA SER A 102 -21.12 10.85 6.23
C SER A 102 -20.71 12.13 5.50
N GLY A 103 -21.69 12.92 5.05
CA GLY A 103 -21.49 14.22 4.42
C GLY A 103 -20.54 14.15 3.22
N ASN A 104 -19.53 15.00 3.22
CA ASN A 104 -18.49 15.04 2.18
C ASN A 104 -17.40 13.96 2.36
N LYS A 105 -17.52 13.10 3.35
CA LYS A 105 -16.56 12.01 3.69
C LYS A 105 -15.15 12.52 4.00
N LYS A 106 -15.01 13.71 4.53
CA LYS A 106 -13.74 14.36 4.89
C LYS A 106 -13.70 14.67 6.37
N LEU A 107 -12.49 14.63 6.94
CA LEU A 107 -12.25 15.08 8.31
C LEU A 107 -12.26 16.61 8.38
N ASP A 108 -12.74 17.16 9.49
CA ASP A 108 -12.75 18.61 9.70
C ASP A 108 -11.38 19.17 10.03
N LYS A 109 -10.55 18.36 10.68
CA LYS A 109 -9.17 18.74 11.04
C LYS A 109 -8.17 18.32 9.99
N ARG A 110 -7.12 19.11 9.84
CA ARG A 110 -5.96 18.76 9.02
C ARG A 110 -5.19 17.58 9.63
N PRO A 111 -4.43 16.82 8.80
CA PRO A 111 -3.64 15.68 9.27
C PRO A 111 -2.64 16.01 10.38
N ASP A 112 -2.13 17.25 10.40
CA ASP A 112 -1.14 17.73 11.38
C ASP A 112 -1.77 18.33 12.67
N GLN A 113 -3.08 18.27 12.82
CA GLN A 113 -3.81 18.85 13.96
C GLN A 113 -4.34 17.81 14.94
N VAL A 114 -3.90 16.56 14.84
CA VAL A 114 -4.27 15.50 15.79
C VAL A 114 -3.28 15.40 16.94
N GLY A 115 -3.73 14.84 18.07
CA GLY A 115 -2.87 14.53 19.20
C GLY A 115 -1.84 13.44 18.85
N THR A 116 -0.69 13.50 19.49
CA THR A 116 0.40 12.53 19.28
C THR A 116 -0.07 11.09 19.58
N GLU A 117 -0.89 10.89 20.60
CA GLU A 117 -1.43 9.60 20.96
C GLU A 117 -2.24 8.99 19.82
N ASP A 118 -3.15 9.76 19.22
CA ASP A 118 -3.96 9.32 18.10
C ASP A 118 -3.12 9.07 16.85
N ALA A 119 -2.17 9.96 16.56
CA ALA A 119 -1.26 9.80 15.42
C ALA A 119 -0.40 8.53 15.53
N LEU A 120 -0.03 8.10 16.73
CA LEU A 120 0.77 6.92 17.02
C LEU A 120 -0.06 5.68 17.39
N ARG A 121 -1.38 5.74 17.34
CA ARG A 121 -2.27 4.62 17.73
C ARG A 121 -1.89 3.29 17.06
N GLY A 122 -1.80 3.27 15.72
CA GLY A 122 -1.40 2.07 15.00
C GLY A 122 0.00 1.59 15.37
N HIS A 123 0.91 2.51 15.64
CA HIS A 123 2.27 2.22 16.08
C HIS A 123 2.30 1.52 17.45
N ASN A 124 1.59 2.09 18.43
CA ASN A 124 1.45 1.52 19.77
C ASN A 124 0.76 0.16 19.72
N LEU A 125 -0.24 -0.01 18.87
CA LEU A 125 -0.91 -1.29 18.67
C LEU A 125 0.04 -2.34 18.10
N ALA A 126 0.86 -1.98 17.13
CA ALA A 126 1.87 -2.87 16.56
C ALA A 126 2.89 -3.34 17.61
N LEU A 127 3.36 -2.43 18.48
CA LEU A 127 4.26 -2.77 19.58
C LEU A 127 3.61 -3.76 20.56
N LYS A 128 2.39 -3.51 21.00
CA LYS A 128 1.65 -4.40 21.91
C LYS A 128 1.44 -5.79 21.29
N LEU A 129 1.04 -5.87 20.04
CA LEU A 129 0.90 -7.15 19.33
C LEU A 129 2.25 -7.89 19.23
N HIS A 130 3.33 -7.17 18.97
CA HIS A 130 4.67 -7.75 18.93
C HIS A 130 5.09 -8.33 20.31
N GLU A 131 4.80 -7.62 21.41
CA GLU A 131 5.04 -8.10 22.77
C GLU A 131 4.28 -9.40 23.09
N HIS A 132 3.13 -9.63 22.45
CA HIS A 132 2.35 -10.88 22.55
C HIS A 132 2.76 -11.93 21.49
N GLY A 133 3.91 -11.72 20.83
CA GLY A 133 4.50 -12.68 19.91
C GLY A 133 3.84 -12.74 18.53
N PHE A 134 3.05 -11.72 18.15
CA PHE A 134 2.50 -11.62 16.80
C PHE A 134 3.50 -10.96 15.84
N ARG A 135 3.52 -11.46 14.60
CA ARG A 135 4.08 -10.72 13.48
C ARG A 135 3.11 -9.64 13.04
N VAL A 136 3.62 -8.47 12.71
CA VAL A 136 2.80 -7.33 12.31
C VAL A 136 3.10 -6.93 10.87
N ASN A 137 2.06 -6.65 10.10
CA ASN A 137 2.11 -6.03 8.79
C ASN A 137 1.55 -4.60 8.91
N PHE A 138 2.44 -3.62 8.79
CA PHE A 138 2.03 -2.22 8.81
C PHE A 138 1.52 -1.80 7.44
N THR A 139 0.27 -1.30 7.37
CA THR A 139 -0.36 -0.87 6.12
C THR A 139 -0.68 0.62 6.10
N LEU A 140 -1.08 1.15 4.95
CA LEU A 140 -1.33 2.56 4.66
C LEU A 140 -0.08 3.44 4.76
N MET A 141 1.07 2.90 4.35
CA MET A 141 2.35 3.60 4.31
C MET A 141 2.56 4.24 2.93
N PHE A 142 2.04 5.45 2.76
CA PHE A 142 2.10 6.19 1.51
C PHE A 142 3.30 7.14 1.42
N GLU A 143 3.75 7.64 2.57
CA GLU A 143 4.85 8.60 2.64
C GLU A 143 6.11 7.97 3.25
N PRO A 144 7.31 8.34 2.78
CA PRO A 144 8.57 7.76 3.26
C PRO A 144 8.79 7.88 4.77
N PHE A 145 8.38 9.01 5.38
CA PHE A 145 8.52 9.20 6.83
C PHE A 145 7.64 8.23 7.65
N GLN A 146 6.53 7.77 7.09
CA GLN A 146 5.70 6.73 7.74
C GLN A 146 6.46 5.40 7.84
N THR A 147 7.21 5.03 6.80
CA THR A 147 8.06 3.83 6.82
C THR A 147 9.15 3.93 7.88
N MET A 148 9.80 5.09 8.01
CA MET A 148 10.79 5.33 9.06
C MET A 148 10.19 5.16 10.45
N LEU A 149 9.01 5.73 10.69
CA LEU A 149 8.32 5.60 11.96
C LEU A 149 7.89 4.15 12.23
N ALA A 150 7.33 3.47 11.24
CA ALA A 150 6.89 2.08 11.35
C ALA A 150 8.04 1.13 11.75
N MET A 151 9.26 1.38 11.30
CA MET A 151 10.42 0.55 11.64
C MET A 151 10.74 0.54 13.15
N GLN A 152 10.34 1.57 13.89
CA GLN A 152 10.49 1.62 15.35
C GLN A 152 9.64 0.54 16.05
N ALA A 153 8.54 0.11 15.43
CA ALA A 153 7.69 -0.99 15.92
C ALA A 153 8.18 -2.38 15.46
N ARG A 154 9.30 -2.47 14.77
CA ARG A 154 9.91 -3.72 14.28
C ARG A 154 8.91 -4.65 13.56
N PRO A 155 8.16 -4.16 12.57
CA PRO A 155 7.17 -4.97 11.89
C PRO A 155 7.83 -6.07 11.05
N TYR A 156 7.08 -7.13 10.78
CA TYR A 156 7.49 -8.18 9.86
C TYR A 156 7.31 -7.71 8.40
N PHE A 157 6.21 -6.99 8.11
CA PHE A 157 5.97 -6.36 6.82
C PHE A 157 5.61 -4.88 6.97
N ILE A 158 6.00 -4.11 5.95
CA ILE A 158 5.54 -2.73 5.73
C ILE A 158 4.96 -2.68 4.32
N ASN A 159 3.66 -2.40 4.21
CA ASN A 159 3.03 -2.13 2.91
C ASN A 159 3.40 -0.73 2.44
N THR A 160 4.06 -0.64 1.32
CA THR A 160 4.45 0.62 0.68
C THR A 160 3.92 0.68 -0.74
N PHE A 161 3.78 1.89 -1.28
CA PHE A 161 3.13 2.11 -2.56
C PHE A 161 4.07 2.78 -3.54
N LEU A 162 4.14 2.20 -4.75
CA LEU A 162 4.81 2.81 -5.88
C LEU A 162 3.95 3.92 -6.47
N ARG A 163 4.59 4.98 -6.90
CA ARG A 163 4.00 6.04 -7.74
C ARG A 163 2.74 6.72 -7.19
N HIS A 164 2.28 6.44 -5.97
CA HIS A 164 1.02 6.99 -5.47
C HIS A 164 0.96 8.52 -5.51
N ARG A 165 2.13 9.18 -5.55
CA ARG A 165 2.26 10.64 -5.63
C ARG A 165 2.53 11.17 -7.04
N LEU A 166 2.77 10.29 -8.01
CA LEU A 166 3.21 10.68 -9.34
C LEU A 166 2.19 11.57 -10.05
N LEU A 167 0.92 11.14 -10.13
CA LEU A 167 -0.15 11.93 -10.75
C LEU A 167 -0.38 13.27 -10.04
N GLN A 168 -0.28 13.26 -8.71
CA GLN A 168 -0.37 14.50 -7.94
C GLN A 168 0.78 15.46 -8.32
N SER A 169 2.01 14.97 -8.36
CA SER A 169 3.18 15.77 -8.71
C SER A 169 3.09 16.31 -10.15
N GLN A 170 2.63 15.50 -11.09
CA GLN A 170 2.39 15.92 -12.46
C GLN A 170 1.36 17.05 -12.56
N ASN A 171 0.24 16.93 -11.83
CA ASN A 171 -0.78 17.98 -11.80
C ASN A 171 -0.28 19.26 -11.13
N ILE A 172 0.42 19.13 -10.00
CA ILE A 172 1.02 20.28 -9.31
C ILE A 172 2.00 21.00 -10.24
N LYS A 173 2.92 20.26 -10.86
CA LYS A 173 3.89 20.81 -11.80
C LYS A 173 3.22 21.54 -12.95
N LYS A 174 2.19 20.93 -13.55
CA LYS A 174 1.41 21.55 -14.62
C LYS A 174 0.85 22.92 -14.20
N TYR A 175 0.21 23.02 -13.05
CA TYR A 175 -0.37 24.30 -12.61
C TYR A 175 0.71 25.30 -12.20
N VAL A 176 1.79 24.88 -11.57
CA VAL A 176 2.94 25.73 -11.25
C VAL A 176 3.53 26.32 -12.53
N ASP A 177 3.79 25.52 -13.55
CA ASP A 177 4.35 25.98 -14.83
C ASP A 177 3.39 26.94 -15.56
N MET A 178 2.09 26.61 -15.60
CA MET A 178 1.09 27.49 -16.19
C MET A 178 1.07 28.88 -15.51
N TYR A 179 1.14 28.88 -14.17
CA TYR A 179 1.17 30.15 -13.44
C TYR A 179 2.47 30.92 -13.68
N GLU A 180 3.62 30.24 -13.70
CA GLU A 180 4.91 30.90 -13.93
C GLU A 180 4.95 31.61 -15.30
N VAL A 181 4.28 31.08 -16.28
CA VAL A 181 4.18 31.70 -17.62
C VAL A 181 3.15 32.81 -17.67
N SER A 182 1.94 32.59 -17.17
CA SER A 182 0.80 33.50 -17.35
C SER A 182 0.65 34.55 -16.26
N LYS A 183 1.11 34.24 -15.04
CA LYS A 183 0.87 35.01 -13.79
C LYS A 183 -0.62 35.21 -13.48
N ASP A 184 -1.51 34.37 -14.02
CA ASP A 184 -2.94 34.43 -13.77
C ASP A 184 -3.31 33.76 -12.45
N ASN A 185 -3.83 34.53 -11.50
CA ASN A 185 -4.23 34.05 -10.18
C ASN A 185 -5.33 32.97 -10.23
N LYS A 186 -6.13 32.87 -11.29
CA LYS A 186 -7.11 31.81 -11.48
C LYS A 186 -6.46 30.41 -11.53
N ILE A 187 -5.22 30.35 -11.97
CA ILE A 187 -4.44 29.09 -11.97
C ILE A 187 -4.09 28.69 -10.54
N LEU A 188 -3.73 29.64 -9.68
CA LEU A 188 -3.49 29.38 -8.26
C LEU A 188 -4.78 28.98 -7.53
N GLU A 189 -5.92 29.58 -7.88
CA GLU A 189 -7.23 29.14 -7.36
C GLU A 189 -7.50 27.69 -7.74
N THR A 190 -7.26 27.31 -8.99
CA THR A 190 -7.41 25.92 -9.47
C THR A 190 -6.42 24.98 -8.74
N LEU A 191 -5.18 25.40 -8.52
CA LEU A 191 -4.20 24.61 -7.77
C LEU A 191 -4.62 24.45 -6.31
N LYS A 192 -5.16 25.50 -5.68
CA LYS A 192 -5.73 25.44 -4.33
C LYS A 192 -6.88 24.42 -4.26
N ASP A 193 -7.82 24.48 -5.19
CA ASP A 193 -8.93 23.52 -5.27
C ASP A 193 -8.43 22.08 -5.46
N TYR A 194 -7.37 21.91 -6.24
CA TYR A 194 -6.73 20.64 -6.41
C TYR A 194 -6.13 20.13 -5.09
N PHE A 195 -5.43 20.96 -4.32
CA PHE A 195 -4.93 20.58 -3.00
C PHE A 195 -6.05 20.20 -2.03
N ILE A 196 -7.14 20.95 -2.04
CA ILE A 196 -8.34 20.63 -1.25
C ILE A 196 -8.90 19.26 -1.67
N SER A 197 -8.96 18.97 -2.95
CA SER A 197 -9.46 17.69 -3.47
C SER A 197 -8.56 16.50 -3.07
N CYS A 198 -7.27 16.75 -2.84
CA CYS A 198 -6.30 15.76 -2.39
C CYS A 198 -6.14 15.71 -0.85
N ASP A 199 -7.02 16.36 -0.09
CA ASP A 199 -7.02 16.45 1.38
C ASP A 199 -5.77 17.10 2.01
N TYR A 200 -4.96 17.86 1.23
CA TYR A 200 -3.78 18.51 1.78
C TYR A 200 -4.12 19.72 2.64
N TYR A 201 -5.01 20.60 2.13
CA TYR A 201 -5.41 21.81 2.83
C TYR A 201 -6.85 22.20 2.54
N ARG A 202 -7.54 22.80 3.53
CA ARG A 202 -8.87 23.39 3.35
C ARG A 202 -8.83 24.90 3.20
N ASP A 203 -7.95 25.58 3.92
CA ASP A 203 -7.91 27.05 4.04
C ASP A 203 -6.50 27.61 3.83
N MET A 204 -5.87 27.27 2.70
CA MET A 204 -4.59 27.87 2.33
C MET A 204 -4.82 29.26 1.73
N ALA A 205 -4.08 30.24 2.19
CA ALA A 205 -4.05 31.55 1.55
C ALA A 205 -3.50 31.43 0.12
N LEU A 206 -4.08 32.18 -0.83
CA LEU A 206 -3.69 32.09 -2.25
C LEU A 206 -2.20 32.40 -2.46
N ALA A 207 -1.64 33.32 -1.65
CA ALA A 207 -0.21 33.67 -1.69
C ALA A 207 0.72 32.47 -1.37
N ASP A 208 0.25 31.53 -0.57
CA ASP A 208 1.06 30.38 -0.12
C ASP A 208 0.95 29.17 -1.06
N VAL A 209 -0.07 29.16 -1.93
CA VAL A 209 -0.37 28.00 -2.82
C VAL A 209 0.81 27.67 -3.73
N LEU A 210 1.42 28.68 -4.34
CA LEU A 210 2.57 28.49 -5.23
C LEU A 210 3.79 27.94 -4.51
N ALA A 211 4.11 28.56 -3.35
CA ALA A 211 5.25 28.14 -2.53
C ALA A 211 5.08 26.68 -2.08
N PHE A 212 3.90 26.34 -1.57
CA PHE A 212 3.57 24.98 -1.16
C PHE A 212 3.70 23.97 -2.31
N GLY A 213 3.19 24.31 -3.50
CA GLY A 213 3.32 23.44 -4.68
C GLY A 213 4.78 23.18 -5.05
N LYS A 214 5.61 24.23 -5.06
CA LYS A 214 7.05 24.12 -5.34
C LYS A 214 7.78 23.28 -4.29
N ASP A 215 7.47 23.51 -3.02
CA ASP A 215 8.09 22.78 -1.90
C ASP A 215 7.74 21.28 -1.96
N LEU A 216 6.49 20.94 -2.33
CA LEU A 216 6.07 19.56 -2.52
C LEU A 216 6.81 18.88 -3.66
N LEU A 217 6.95 19.53 -4.79
CA LEU A 217 7.71 19.01 -5.95
C LEU A 217 9.18 18.78 -5.59
N LYS A 218 9.78 19.73 -4.86
CA LYS A 218 11.16 19.60 -4.36
C LYS A 218 11.29 18.46 -3.36
N TYR A 219 10.41 18.37 -2.39
CA TYR A 219 10.40 17.28 -1.39
C TYR A 219 10.30 15.91 -2.05
N ARG A 220 9.54 15.80 -3.16
CA ARG A 220 9.35 14.56 -3.91
C ARG A 220 10.42 14.30 -4.96
N HIS A 221 11.44 15.13 -5.04
CA HIS A 221 12.48 15.02 -6.06
C HIS A 221 11.94 14.93 -7.49
N PHE A 222 10.80 15.58 -7.75
CA PHE A 222 10.05 15.38 -9.00
C PHE A 222 10.80 15.93 -10.25
N GLU A 223 11.70 16.88 -10.05
CA GLU A 223 12.48 17.50 -11.14
C GLU A 223 13.89 16.91 -11.30
N ASP A 224 14.25 15.93 -10.48
CA ASP A 224 15.55 15.27 -10.56
C ASP A 224 15.44 13.74 -10.78
N LYS A 225 16.59 13.09 -10.98
CA LYS A 225 16.67 11.65 -11.26
C LYS A 225 16.14 10.75 -10.13
N GLN A 226 16.00 11.29 -8.93
CA GLN A 226 15.53 10.52 -7.79
C GLN A 226 14.01 10.33 -7.80
N GLY A 227 13.25 11.28 -8.36
CA GLY A 227 11.80 11.28 -8.24
C GLY A 227 11.01 11.58 -9.51
N GLN A 228 11.66 11.98 -10.63
CA GLN A 228 10.93 12.23 -11.89
C GLN A 228 10.12 11.03 -12.41
N ASP A 229 10.51 9.81 -12.02
CA ASP A 229 9.80 8.58 -12.35
C ASP A 229 8.73 8.18 -11.33
N GLY A 230 8.56 8.96 -10.25
CA GLY A 230 7.62 8.69 -9.16
C GLY A 230 8.06 7.62 -8.19
N LEU A 231 9.32 7.19 -8.22
CA LEU A 231 9.86 6.12 -7.37
C LEU A 231 10.71 6.64 -6.20
N ASP A 232 10.74 7.95 -5.95
CA ASP A 232 11.50 8.59 -4.86
C ASP A 232 11.18 7.99 -3.49
N GLY A 233 9.89 7.81 -3.21
CA GLY A 233 9.43 7.22 -1.95
C GLY A 233 9.94 5.79 -1.76
N MET A 234 9.94 5.00 -2.83
CA MET A 234 10.43 3.63 -2.75
C MET A 234 11.95 3.55 -2.59
N ARG A 235 12.69 4.41 -3.29
CA ARG A 235 14.15 4.54 -3.08
C ARG A 235 14.47 4.89 -1.64
N HIS A 236 13.73 5.85 -1.07
CA HIS A 236 13.90 6.21 0.35
C HIS A 236 13.62 5.02 1.26
N ASN A 237 12.50 4.32 1.05
CA ASN A 237 12.13 3.16 1.87
C ASN A 237 13.18 2.04 1.81
N LEU A 238 13.73 1.76 0.64
CA LEU A 238 14.81 0.78 0.47
C LEU A 238 16.09 1.21 1.19
N ARG A 239 16.48 2.50 1.12
CA ARG A 239 17.65 3.04 1.84
C ARG A 239 17.50 2.90 3.35
N VAL A 240 16.34 3.30 3.87
CA VAL A 240 16.07 3.23 5.32
C VAL A 240 16.09 1.78 5.79
N LEU A 241 15.47 0.87 5.04
CA LEU A 241 15.48 -0.55 5.37
C LEU A 241 16.90 -1.16 5.28
N LYS A 242 17.66 -0.82 4.25
CA LYS A 242 19.03 -1.28 4.05
C LYS A 242 19.96 -0.89 5.21
N ASN A 243 19.78 0.33 5.72
CA ASN A 243 20.57 0.86 6.83
C ASN A 243 20.02 0.47 8.21
N SER A 244 18.93 -0.29 8.27
CA SER A 244 18.36 -0.77 9.53
C SER A 244 18.96 -2.10 9.96
N ASN A 245 18.88 -2.40 11.27
CA ASN A 245 19.26 -3.70 11.83
C ASN A 245 18.09 -4.72 11.81
N LEU A 246 17.02 -4.44 11.07
CA LEU A 246 15.81 -5.26 11.02
C LEU A 246 15.94 -6.38 9.98
N LYS A 247 16.53 -7.51 10.40
CA LYS A 247 16.81 -8.64 9.48
C LYS A 247 15.56 -9.24 8.86
N ASP A 248 14.46 -9.33 9.60
CA ASP A 248 13.22 -10.01 9.17
C ASP A 248 12.19 -9.09 8.54
N THR A 249 12.35 -7.77 8.67
CA THR A 249 11.43 -6.80 8.06
C THR A 249 11.58 -6.76 6.55
N ARG A 250 10.45 -6.78 5.84
CA ARG A 250 10.37 -6.70 4.38
C ARG A 250 9.35 -5.65 3.95
N LEU A 251 9.55 -5.10 2.76
CA LEU A 251 8.60 -4.21 2.12
C LEU A 251 7.65 -5.02 1.23
N ILE A 252 6.35 -4.92 1.48
CA ILE A 252 5.32 -5.36 0.53
C ILE A 252 5.03 -4.19 -0.39
N VAL A 253 5.34 -4.35 -1.68
CA VAL A 253 5.23 -3.28 -2.66
C VAL A 253 3.94 -3.41 -3.45
N CYS A 254 3.12 -2.37 -3.38
CA CYS A 254 1.84 -2.24 -4.08
C CYS A 254 1.88 -1.09 -5.08
N SER A 255 0.98 -1.10 -6.06
CA SER A 255 0.73 0.04 -6.93
C SER A 255 -0.73 0.48 -6.84
N MET A 256 -0.95 1.78 -6.86
CA MET A 256 -2.28 2.39 -7.02
C MET A 256 -2.49 2.94 -8.44
N GLU A 257 -1.45 2.94 -9.28
CA GLU A 257 -1.44 3.55 -10.61
C GLU A 257 -1.16 2.52 -11.71
N GLY A 258 -1.87 1.40 -11.66
CA GLY A 258 -1.80 0.38 -12.70
C GLY A 258 -0.72 -0.69 -12.47
N PRO A 259 -0.43 -1.48 -13.48
CA PRO A 259 0.35 -2.70 -13.36
C PRO A 259 1.87 -2.46 -13.46
N TYR A 260 2.41 -1.58 -12.64
CA TYR A 260 3.83 -1.20 -12.69
C TYR A 260 4.70 -1.87 -11.64
N ASN A 261 4.14 -2.70 -10.74
CA ASN A 261 4.90 -3.28 -9.62
C ASN A 261 6.15 -4.02 -10.09
N TYR A 262 6.03 -4.94 -11.05
CA TYR A 262 7.17 -5.71 -11.53
C TYR A 262 8.19 -4.85 -12.27
N PRO A 263 7.83 -4.06 -13.31
CA PRO A 263 8.77 -3.23 -14.02
C PRO A 263 9.49 -2.21 -13.14
N ASP A 264 8.78 -1.61 -12.20
CA ASP A 264 9.36 -0.60 -11.31
C ASP A 264 10.28 -1.22 -10.26
N ILE A 265 9.93 -2.38 -9.72
CA ILE A 265 10.80 -3.10 -8.78
C ILE A 265 12.02 -3.65 -9.51
N ASP A 266 11.87 -4.21 -10.70
CA ASP A 266 12.99 -4.64 -11.55
C ASP A 266 13.97 -3.48 -11.77
N LYS A 267 13.44 -2.33 -12.19
CA LYS A 267 14.23 -1.10 -12.34
C LYS A 267 14.98 -0.72 -11.05
N LEU A 268 14.29 -0.67 -9.92
CA LEU A 268 14.88 -0.27 -8.64
C LEU A 268 15.94 -1.27 -8.16
N LEU A 269 15.69 -2.57 -8.23
CA LEU A 269 16.60 -3.59 -7.77
C LEU A 269 17.80 -3.83 -8.70
N THR A 270 17.76 -3.28 -9.92
CA THR A 270 18.93 -3.21 -10.82
C THR A 270 19.78 -1.95 -10.61
N GLU A 271 19.29 -0.96 -9.88
CA GLU A 271 20.12 0.18 -9.47
C GLU A 271 21.29 -0.32 -8.57
N PRO A 272 22.54 0.14 -8.78
CA PRO A 272 23.70 -0.36 -8.04
C PRO A 272 23.54 -0.30 -6.52
N GLU A 273 22.75 0.67 -6.01
CA GLU A 273 22.48 0.86 -4.60
C GLU A 273 21.63 -0.26 -3.98
N PHE A 274 20.78 -0.94 -4.79
CA PHE A 274 19.75 -1.85 -4.27
C PHE A 274 19.86 -3.30 -4.76
N GLN A 275 20.91 -3.66 -5.49
CA GLN A 275 21.11 -5.01 -6.05
C GLN A 275 21.09 -6.14 -5.02
N ASP A 276 21.43 -5.83 -3.77
CA ASP A 276 21.42 -6.77 -2.64
C ASP A 276 20.10 -6.82 -1.87
N MET A 277 19.06 -6.06 -2.31
CA MET A 277 17.80 -5.89 -1.58
C MET A 277 16.66 -6.83 -2.02
N ASN A 278 16.89 -7.75 -2.95
CA ASN A 278 15.87 -8.67 -3.46
C ASN A 278 15.13 -9.42 -2.35
N HIS A 279 15.83 -9.88 -1.33
CA HIS A 279 15.27 -10.63 -0.21
C HIS A 279 14.42 -9.77 0.75
N LYS A 280 14.46 -8.45 0.58
CA LYS A 280 13.72 -7.46 1.38
C LYS A 280 12.41 -7.02 0.73
N VAL A 281 12.12 -7.46 -0.48
CA VAL A 281 10.96 -7.01 -1.25
C VAL A 281 10.00 -8.16 -1.52
N VAL A 282 8.72 -7.92 -1.27
CA VAL A 282 7.59 -8.77 -1.64
C VAL A 282 6.71 -7.97 -2.60
N ILE A 283 6.47 -8.49 -3.79
CA ILE A 283 5.71 -7.79 -4.83
C ILE A 283 4.25 -8.21 -4.77
N THR A 284 3.36 -7.26 -4.56
CA THR A 284 1.92 -7.51 -4.62
C THR A 284 1.45 -7.62 -6.06
N ALA A 285 0.70 -8.67 -6.38
CA ALA A 285 0.13 -8.88 -7.68
C ALA A 285 -1.24 -9.56 -7.62
N GLU A 286 -2.12 -9.17 -8.51
CA GLU A 286 -3.38 -9.86 -8.78
C GLU A 286 -3.15 -11.01 -9.79
N PRO A 287 -4.02 -12.04 -9.84
CA PRO A 287 -3.85 -13.17 -10.77
C PRO A 287 -3.70 -12.76 -12.24
N ASN A 288 -4.50 -11.80 -12.71
CA ASN A 288 -4.41 -11.29 -14.08
C ASN A 288 -3.11 -10.54 -14.35
N TYR A 289 -2.59 -9.87 -13.35
CA TYR A 289 -1.32 -9.17 -13.40
C TYR A 289 -0.15 -10.15 -13.52
N LEU A 290 -0.17 -11.24 -12.73
CA LEU A 290 0.81 -12.32 -12.86
C LEU A 290 0.81 -12.93 -14.27
N ALA A 291 -0.37 -13.26 -14.82
CA ALA A 291 -0.49 -13.80 -16.16
C ALA A 291 0.14 -12.88 -17.24
N ARG A 292 -0.08 -11.56 -17.11
CA ARG A 292 0.49 -10.57 -18.02
C ARG A 292 2.02 -10.57 -18.06
N PHE A 293 2.67 -10.78 -16.90
CA PHE A 293 4.13 -10.74 -16.78
C PHE A 293 4.81 -12.12 -16.89
N THR A 294 4.04 -13.18 -17.09
CA THR A 294 4.58 -14.53 -17.34
C THR A 294 4.65 -14.89 -18.82
N SER A 295 4.10 -14.04 -19.71
CA SER A 295 4.07 -14.30 -21.14
C SER A 295 4.41 -13.04 -21.96
N THR A 296 4.97 -13.27 -23.14
CA THR A 296 5.26 -12.23 -24.14
C THR A 296 4.83 -12.71 -25.52
N ASN A 297 4.75 -11.76 -26.48
CA ASN A 297 4.47 -12.10 -27.88
C ASN A 297 5.50 -13.11 -28.44
N GLN A 298 6.75 -13.02 -27.99
CA GLN A 298 7.79 -13.97 -28.37
C GLN A 298 7.46 -15.39 -27.93
N VAL A 299 7.03 -15.57 -26.66
CA VAL A 299 6.64 -16.89 -26.15
C VAL A 299 5.55 -17.50 -27.01
N ILE A 300 4.49 -16.74 -27.33
CA ILE A 300 3.38 -17.18 -28.17
C ILE A 300 3.88 -17.55 -29.57
N SER A 301 4.72 -16.71 -30.15
CA SER A 301 5.27 -16.91 -31.49
C SER A 301 6.15 -18.16 -31.57
N TYR A 302 7.03 -18.37 -30.58
CA TYR A 302 7.87 -19.56 -30.50
C TYR A 302 7.07 -20.84 -30.27
N GLN A 303 6.06 -20.80 -29.39
CA GLN A 303 5.19 -21.97 -29.16
C GLN A 303 4.45 -22.38 -30.44
N ARG A 304 3.91 -21.43 -31.19
CA ARG A 304 3.31 -21.69 -32.51
C ARG A 304 4.30 -22.36 -33.45
N ARG A 305 5.52 -21.86 -33.53
CA ARG A 305 6.59 -22.39 -34.34
C ARG A 305 6.97 -23.83 -33.95
N PHE A 306 7.07 -24.09 -32.63
CA PHE A 306 7.35 -25.43 -32.14
C PHE A 306 6.21 -26.41 -32.48
N MET A 307 4.97 -25.99 -32.29
CA MET A 307 3.80 -26.84 -32.61
C MET A 307 3.71 -27.11 -34.12
N ASN A 308 3.97 -26.13 -34.96
CA ASN A 308 4.00 -26.33 -36.41
C ASN A 308 5.10 -27.34 -36.79
N ALA A 309 6.30 -27.19 -36.27
CA ALA A 309 7.41 -28.09 -36.52
C ALA A 309 7.09 -29.52 -36.04
N ALA A 310 6.51 -29.69 -34.87
CA ALA A 310 6.10 -30.97 -34.31
C ALA A 310 5.01 -31.68 -35.16
N ASN A 311 4.18 -30.90 -35.85
CA ASN A 311 3.13 -31.38 -36.75
C ASN A 311 3.58 -31.50 -38.22
N GLY A 312 4.86 -31.31 -38.52
CA GLY A 312 5.40 -31.35 -39.87
C GLY A 312 4.93 -30.20 -40.77
N GLN A 313 4.50 -29.07 -40.17
CA GLN A 313 4.09 -27.86 -40.85
C GLN A 313 5.25 -26.84 -40.78
N SER A 314 5.66 -26.31 -41.90
CA SER A 314 6.69 -25.28 -41.99
C SER A 314 6.12 -23.86 -41.90
#